data_db6d8d8ee527ccd135e1f46f4e5b6e69
#
_entry.id   db6d8d8ee527ccd135e1f46f4e5b6e69
#
_cell.length_a   1.000
_cell.length_b   1.000
_cell.length_c   1.000
_cell.angle_alpha   90.00
_cell.angle_beta   90.00
_cell.angle_gamma   90.00
#
_symmetry.space_group_name_H-M   'P 1'
#
loop_
_entity.id
_entity.type
_entity.pdbx_description
1 polymer ?
#
loop_
_entity_poly.entity_id
_entity_poly.type
_entity_poly.pdbx_seq_one_letter_code
_entity_poly.pdbx_strand_id
1 'polypeptide(L)'
;MKIGIVGMGVAGSYLLNQLSRDHDVTAFERYPLKKFQCVCAWGTTKDYIRRFGDQCDIDIDEHVLHEGRTLLTEVAGMAIKSELFGLVSFDKQGFVEAMRKGHKVRYDSWINSEEDLKKYDFDLIIDATGLRVLLPRIESYELRIPCVQYRVEYEKPPFEDFYVKILDGMSGYLWYFPLEDGIAHVGAGDLHRGHMKAVEGFFERYGGKKQKLVGRAVRLCPPKYCQPFQSGKVVGVGESIGTVFPLLGEGIIPTLECSELLVRHLDDLDEYRRQVLKKFAFYETCYDFLMPVFRGEMSMSEQASLSAAVFSHMWENQARHGVGMTPTSMSIDPKALFQQAMSIARKITL
;
A
#
# COMPACT_ATOMS: atom_id res chain seq x y z
N MET A 1 -16.83 16.31 -20.03
CA MET A 1 -17.19 14.88 -20.15
C MET A 1 -18.10 14.47 -18.99
N LYS A 2 -18.85 13.41 -19.19
CA LYS A 2 -19.63 12.75 -18.15
C LYS A 2 -18.87 11.51 -17.67
N ILE A 3 -18.40 11.54 -16.42
CA ILE A 3 -17.45 10.59 -15.90
C ILE A 3 -18.06 9.80 -14.74
N GLY A 4 -17.94 8.46 -14.79
CA GLY A 4 -18.27 7.57 -13.69
C GLY A 4 -17.02 7.15 -12.93
N ILE A 5 -16.96 7.31 -11.60
CA ILE A 5 -15.86 6.81 -10.77
C ILE A 5 -16.38 5.70 -9.87
N VAL A 6 -15.79 4.51 -9.94
CA VAL A 6 -16.16 3.34 -9.12
C VAL A 6 -15.08 3.04 -8.08
N GLY A 7 -15.48 3.09 -6.81
CA GLY A 7 -14.60 2.93 -5.65
C GLY A 7 -14.10 4.27 -5.09
N MET A 8 -14.40 4.53 -3.82
CA MET A 8 -14.10 5.79 -3.13
C MET A 8 -12.97 5.67 -2.11
N GLY A 9 -11.96 4.85 -2.43
CA GLY A 9 -10.67 4.86 -1.74
C GLY A 9 -9.85 6.11 -2.07
N VAL A 10 -8.53 6.04 -1.88
CA VAL A 10 -7.60 7.16 -2.13
C VAL A 10 -7.70 7.67 -3.57
N ALA A 11 -7.61 6.77 -4.57
CA ALA A 11 -7.70 7.16 -5.98
C ALA A 11 -9.03 7.83 -6.32
N GLY A 12 -10.15 7.15 -6.01
CA GLY A 12 -11.46 7.65 -6.42
C GLY A 12 -11.84 8.95 -5.71
N SER A 13 -11.44 9.13 -4.45
CA SER A 13 -11.73 10.37 -3.71
C SER A 13 -10.91 11.54 -4.23
N TYR A 14 -9.62 11.33 -4.53
CA TYR A 14 -8.79 12.35 -5.16
C TYR A 14 -9.32 12.74 -6.56
N LEU A 15 -9.64 11.75 -7.40
CA LEU A 15 -10.18 12.00 -8.74
C LEU A 15 -11.54 12.68 -8.70
N LEU A 16 -12.41 12.32 -7.74
CA LEU A 16 -13.68 13.01 -7.55
C LEU A 16 -13.46 14.49 -7.24
N ASN A 17 -12.53 14.82 -6.32
CA ASN A 17 -12.19 16.20 -6.00
C ASN A 17 -11.65 16.97 -7.22
N GLN A 18 -10.69 16.38 -7.95
CA GLN A 18 -10.02 17.07 -9.05
C GLN A 18 -10.90 17.20 -10.30
N LEU A 19 -11.58 16.12 -10.72
CA LEU A 19 -12.34 16.09 -11.96
C LEU A 19 -13.69 16.81 -11.87
N SER A 20 -14.28 16.91 -10.67
CA SER A 20 -15.54 17.64 -10.50
C SER A 20 -15.44 19.15 -10.71
N ARG A 21 -14.22 19.67 -10.87
CA ARG A 21 -13.99 21.09 -11.19
C ARG A 21 -14.42 21.44 -12.62
N ASP A 22 -14.21 20.50 -13.55
CA ASP A 22 -14.38 20.76 -14.99
C ASP A 22 -15.29 19.73 -15.69
N HIS A 23 -15.77 18.69 -14.96
CA HIS A 23 -16.53 17.60 -15.54
C HIS A 23 -17.77 17.23 -14.72
N ASP A 24 -18.77 16.62 -15.37
CA ASP A 24 -19.95 16.03 -14.71
C ASP A 24 -19.56 14.64 -14.15
N VAL A 25 -19.28 14.58 -12.85
CA VAL A 25 -18.77 13.37 -12.20
C VAL A 25 -19.84 12.71 -11.34
N THR A 26 -20.05 11.41 -11.54
CA THR A 26 -20.85 10.57 -10.64
C THR A 26 -19.96 9.51 -10.01
N ALA A 27 -19.93 9.48 -8.68
CA ALA A 27 -19.10 8.56 -7.90
C ALA A 27 -19.94 7.46 -7.24
N PHE A 28 -19.37 6.23 -7.20
CA PHE A 28 -20.00 5.04 -6.65
C PHE A 28 -19.11 4.37 -5.61
N GLU A 29 -19.67 4.02 -4.45
CA GLU A 29 -19.01 3.23 -3.42
C GLU A 29 -19.92 2.07 -3.02
N ARG A 30 -19.35 0.85 -2.98
CA ARG A 30 -20.11 -0.38 -2.69
C ARG A 30 -20.61 -0.45 -1.25
N TYR A 31 -19.88 0.14 -0.31
CA TYR A 31 -20.27 0.12 1.09
C TYR A 31 -21.17 1.30 1.44
N PRO A 32 -22.15 1.11 2.35
CA PRO A 32 -22.83 2.22 2.99
C PRO A 32 -21.82 3.14 3.70
N LEU A 33 -22.07 4.42 3.75
CA LEU A 33 -21.17 5.41 4.38
C LEU A 33 -20.68 4.98 5.78
N LYS A 34 -21.60 4.48 6.62
CA LYS A 34 -21.30 4.03 7.99
C LYS A 34 -20.38 2.79 8.05
N LYS A 35 -20.25 2.04 6.95
CA LYS A 35 -19.39 0.84 6.86
C LYS A 35 -18.14 1.08 6.02
N PHE A 36 -18.02 2.24 5.41
CA PHE A 36 -16.82 2.58 4.63
C PHE A 36 -15.59 2.66 5.54
N GLN A 37 -14.50 2.05 5.12
CA GLN A 37 -13.25 1.99 5.87
C GLN A 37 -12.04 1.98 4.95
N CYS A 38 -11.04 2.77 5.30
CA CYS A 38 -9.73 2.74 4.69
C CYS A 38 -8.85 1.69 5.37
N VAL A 39 -8.76 0.49 4.76
CA VAL A 39 -7.97 -0.63 5.30
C VAL A 39 -6.51 -0.48 4.87
N CYS A 40 -5.63 -0.08 5.77
CA CYS A 40 -4.17 -0.17 5.67
C CYS A 40 -3.53 0.30 6.98
N ALA A 41 -2.20 0.21 7.10
CA ALA A 41 -1.44 0.65 8.29
C ALA A 41 -1.48 2.17 8.52
N TRP A 42 -1.91 2.97 7.53
CA TRP A 42 -1.97 4.43 7.56
C TRP A 42 -0.59 5.12 7.60
N GLY A 43 0.48 4.40 7.25
CA GLY A 43 1.81 4.98 7.11
C GLY A 43 2.00 5.64 5.76
N THR A 44 2.62 6.83 5.75
CA THR A 44 3.01 7.56 4.55
C THR A 44 4.09 8.59 4.86
N THR A 45 4.67 9.24 3.84
CA THR A 45 5.63 10.34 4.01
C THR A 45 4.92 11.68 4.00
N LYS A 46 5.13 12.49 5.05
CA LYS A 46 4.43 13.74 5.32
C LYS A 46 4.54 14.74 4.16
N ASP A 47 5.76 14.99 3.68
CA ASP A 47 5.98 15.99 2.63
C ASP A 47 5.39 15.57 1.28
N TYR A 48 5.41 14.27 0.99
CA TYR A 48 4.83 13.78 -0.27
C TYR A 48 3.31 13.80 -0.26
N ILE A 49 2.66 13.47 0.87
CA ILE A 49 1.20 13.52 0.94
C ILE A 49 0.68 14.95 1.03
N ARG A 50 1.46 15.88 1.64
CA ARG A 50 1.11 17.31 1.73
C ARG A 50 0.82 17.91 0.36
N ARG A 51 1.65 17.59 -0.64
CA ARG A 51 1.42 18.05 -2.02
C ARG A 51 0.02 17.71 -2.54
N PHE A 52 -0.50 16.54 -2.20
CA PHE A 52 -1.85 16.13 -2.63
C PHE A 52 -2.94 16.69 -1.73
N GLY A 53 -2.64 16.92 -0.46
CA GLY A 53 -3.50 17.68 0.44
C GLY A 53 -3.73 19.10 -0.09
N ASP A 54 -2.65 19.82 -0.42
CA ASP A 54 -2.68 21.18 -0.98
C ASP A 54 -3.51 21.25 -2.26
N GLN A 55 -3.41 20.25 -3.14
CA GLN A 55 -4.24 20.18 -4.36
C GLN A 55 -5.74 20.00 -4.08
N CYS A 56 -6.09 19.53 -2.89
CA CYS A 56 -7.46 19.29 -2.45
C CYS A 56 -7.94 20.29 -1.39
N ASP A 57 -7.17 21.35 -1.10
CA ASP A 57 -7.43 22.33 -0.05
C ASP A 57 -7.55 21.68 1.35
N ILE A 58 -6.71 20.66 1.64
CA ILE A 58 -6.67 19.90 2.90
C ILE A 58 -5.33 20.12 3.59
N ASP A 59 -5.35 20.61 4.83
CA ASP A 59 -4.17 20.66 5.68
C ASP A 59 -3.83 19.26 6.21
N ILE A 60 -2.70 18.72 5.77
CA ILE A 60 -2.22 17.40 6.18
C ILE A 60 -1.81 17.36 7.65
N ASP A 61 -1.38 18.48 8.23
CA ASP A 61 -0.96 18.51 9.63
C ASP A 61 -2.13 18.22 10.58
N GLU A 62 -3.37 18.55 10.19
CA GLU A 62 -4.58 18.18 10.94
C GLU A 62 -4.89 16.66 10.91
N HIS A 63 -4.27 15.94 9.99
CA HIS A 63 -4.45 14.49 9.83
C HIS A 63 -3.27 13.66 10.35
N VAL A 64 -2.15 14.26 10.77
CA VAL A 64 -1.01 13.53 11.32
C VAL A 64 -1.33 13.06 12.74
N LEU A 65 -1.25 11.75 12.96
CA LEU A 65 -1.51 11.10 14.26
C LEU A 65 -0.21 10.78 15.02
N HIS A 66 0.85 10.43 14.29
CA HIS A 66 2.18 10.19 14.85
C HIS A 66 3.25 10.52 13.84
N GLU A 67 4.26 11.27 14.24
CA GLU A 67 5.43 11.60 13.43
C GLU A 67 6.63 10.76 13.87
N GLY A 68 7.08 9.86 13.00
CA GLY A 68 8.13 8.90 13.29
C GLY A 68 9.52 9.51 13.29
N ARG A 69 10.35 9.08 14.25
CA ARG A 69 11.78 9.41 14.34
C ARG A 69 12.66 8.22 14.02
N THR A 70 12.20 7.04 14.38
CA THR A 70 12.98 5.81 14.23
C THR A 70 12.10 4.63 13.78
N LEU A 71 12.73 3.74 13.01
CA LEU A 71 12.16 2.44 12.66
C LEU A 71 13.02 1.35 13.31
N LEU A 72 12.39 0.49 14.11
CA LEU A 72 13.01 -0.75 14.56
C LEU A 72 12.60 -1.88 13.62
N THR A 73 13.58 -2.49 12.95
CA THR A 73 13.37 -3.63 12.06
C THR A 73 13.96 -4.90 12.67
N GLU A 74 13.13 -5.90 12.93
CA GLU A 74 13.59 -7.26 13.27
C GLU A 74 13.66 -8.12 12.00
N VAL A 75 14.83 -8.70 11.75
CA VAL A 75 15.05 -9.64 10.65
C VAL A 75 16.08 -10.67 11.05
N ALA A 76 15.78 -11.96 10.89
CA ALA A 76 16.76 -13.02 11.06
C ALA A 76 17.47 -13.03 12.44
N GLY A 77 16.81 -12.67 13.53
CA GLY A 77 17.42 -12.56 14.87
C GLY A 77 18.25 -11.29 15.08
N MET A 78 18.26 -10.38 14.11
CA MET A 78 18.86 -9.05 14.24
C MET A 78 17.77 -8.01 14.48
N ALA A 79 18.05 -7.03 15.33
CA ALA A 79 17.23 -5.84 15.49
C ALA A 79 18.05 -4.62 15.05
N ILE A 80 17.56 -3.97 14.01
CA ILE A 80 18.21 -2.84 13.34
C ILE A 80 17.36 -1.59 13.57
N LYS A 81 17.94 -0.55 14.15
CA LYS A 81 17.30 0.75 14.32
C LYS A 81 17.82 1.71 13.27
N SER A 82 16.92 2.36 12.54
CA SER A 82 17.21 3.36 11.51
C SER A 82 16.45 4.65 11.79
N GLU A 83 16.97 5.78 11.31
CA GLU A 83 16.24 7.04 11.31
C GLU A 83 15.11 7.03 10.28
N LEU A 84 14.07 7.81 10.56
CA LEU A 84 12.98 8.06 9.62
C LEU A 84 13.06 9.48 9.06
N PHE A 85 12.68 9.63 7.79
CA PHE A 85 12.65 10.89 7.07
C PHE A 85 11.22 11.25 6.70
N GLY A 86 10.48 11.79 7.68
CA GLY A 86 9.12 12.25 7.48
C GLY A 86 8.08 11.13 7.33
N LEU A 87 8.38 9.89 7.76
CA LEU A 87 7.36 8.85 7.87
C LEU A 87 6.39 9.20 9.00
N VAL A 88 5.11 9.19 8.70
CA VAL A 88 4.01 9.46 9.65
C VAL A 88 2.96 8.38 9.59
N SER A 89 2.28 8.14 10.71
CA SER A 89 0.92 7.62 10.70
C SER A 89 -0.06 8.78 10.61
N PHE A 90 -1.01 8.71 9.69
CA PHE A 90 -1.98 9.79 9.50
C PHE A 90 -3.41 9.26 9.43
N ASP A 91 -4.40 10.09 9.75
CA ASP A 91 -5.81 9.72 9.61
C ASP A 91 -6.21 9.64 8.13
N LYS A 92 -5.89 8.49 7.54
CA LYS A 92 -6.25 8.19 6.16
C LYS A 92 -7.76 8.20 5.94
N GLN A 93 -8.54 7.82 6.94
CA GLN A 93 -10.01 7.83 6.84
C GLN A 93 -10.52 9.26 6.71
N GLY A 94 -10.13 10.14 7.63
CA GLY A 94 -10.47 11.56 7.61
C GLY A 94 -9.97 12.26 6.35
N PHE A 95 -8.74 11.99 5.91
CA PHE A 95 -8.19 12.53 4.67
C PHE A 95 -9.01 12.15 3.42
N VAL A 96 -9.38 10.86 3.29
CA VAL A 96 -10.22 10.39 2.18
C VAL A 96 -11.62 11.00 2.26
N GLU A 97 -12.17 11.19 3.46
CA GLU A 97 -13.46 11.85 3.67
C GLU A 97 -13.41 13.35 3.34
N ALA A 98 -12.31 14.03 3.70
CA ALA A 98 -12.09 15.44 3.36
C ALA A 98 -12.04 15.66 1.84
N MET A 99 -11.35 14.80 1.08
CA MET A 99 -11.33 14.88 -0.40
C MET A 99 -12.72 14.76 -1.03
N ARG A 100 -13.68 14.07 -0.36
CA ARG A 100 -15.06 13.90 -0.85
C ARG A 100 -16.03 14.97 -0.37
N LYS A 101 -15.57 15.84 0.54
CA LYS A 101 -16.44 16.87 1.14
C LYS A 101 -17.06 17.78 0.06
N GLY A 102 -18.36 17.95 0.10
CA GLY A 102 -19.09 18.76 -0.90
C GLY A 102 -19.47 18.01 -2.19
N HIS A 103 -18.95 16.80 -2.42
CA HIS A 103 -19.26 15.99 -3.59
C HIS A 103 -20.31 14.92 -3.30
N LYS A 104 -21.14 14.59 -4.31
CA LYS A 104 -22.16 13.53 -4.19
C LYS A 104 -21.55 12.16 -4.50
N VAL A 105 -21.62 11.25 -3.52
CA VAL A 105 -21.23 9.84 -3.68
C VAL A 105 -22.47 8.96 -3.52
N ARG A 106 -22.65 8.03 -4.43
CA ARG A 106 -23.66 6.98 -4.36
C ARG A 106 -23.10 5.81 -3.57
N TYR A 107 -23.34 5.82 -2.26
CA TYR A 107 -23.01 4.71 -1.38
C TYR A 107 -23.96 3.53 -1.57
N ASP A 108 -23.59 2.37 -1.02
CA ASP A 108 -24.35 1.12 -1.14
C ASP A 108 -24.63 0.73 -2.60
N SER A 109 -23.68 1.02 -3.47
CA SER A 109 -23.78 0.85 -4.92
C SER A 109 -22.81 -0.22 -5.41
N TRP A 110 -23.32 -1.42 -5.57
CA TRP A 110 -22.55 -2.58 -6.06
C TRP A 110 -22.44 -2.53 -7.57
N ILE A 111 -21.29 -2.10 -8.07
CA ILE A 111 -20.95 -2.10 -9.50
C ILE A 111 -19.94 -3.23 -9.73
N ASN A 112 -20.34 -4.22 -10.51
CA ASN A 112 -19.54 -5.41 -10.80
C ASN A 112 -19.09 -5.48 -12.28
N SER A 113 -19.72 -4.69 -13.14
CA SER A 113 -19.44 -4.63 -14.57
C SER A 113 -19.83 -3.28 -15.16
N GLU A 114 -19.35 -3.00 -16.38
CA GLU A 114 -19.76 -1.82 -17.14
C GLU A 114 -21.28 -1.82 -17.44
N GLU A 115 -21.90 -2.99 -17.54
CA GLU A 115 -23.35 -3.15 -17.75
C GLU A 115 -24.17 -2.44 -16.67
N ASP A 116 -23.75 -2.52 -15.41
CA ASP A 116 -24.42 -1.87 -14.26
C ASP A 116 -24.48 -0.34 -14.41
N LEU A 117 -23.62 0.21 -15.26
CA LEU A 117 -23.44 1.64 -15.48
C LEU A 117 -24.08 2.16 -16.78
N LYS A 118 -24.57 1.30 -17.67
CA LYS A 118 -25.12 1.69 -18.99
C LYS A 118 -26.21 2.77 -18.91
N LYS A 119 -27.06 2.71 -17.89
CA LYS A 119 -28.14 3.71 -17.70
C LYS A 119 -27.67 5.14 -17.47
N TYR A 120 -26.40 5.34 -17.13
CA TYR A 120 -25.83 6.66 -16.86
C TYR A 120 -25.24 7.33 -18.11
N ASP A 121 -24.96 6.57 -19.16
CA ASP A 121 -24.36 7.04 -20.43
C ASP A 121 -23.10 7.87 -20.23
N PHE A 122 -22.11 7.28 -19.51
CA PHE A 122 -20.81 7.91 -19.29
C PHE A 122 -19.95 7.93 -20.56
N ASP A 123 -19.19 9.02 -20.73
CA ASP A 123 -18.13 9.12 -21.75
C ASP A 123 -16.92 8.29 -21.31
N LEU A 124 -16.60 8.31 -20.01
CA LEU A 124 -15.49 7.60 -19.40
C LEU A 124 -15.90 7.01 -18.06
N ILE A 125 -15.41 5.81 -17.74
CA ILE A 125 -15.60 5.12 -16.47
C ILE A 125 -14.23 4.85 -15.87
N ILE A 126 -14.03 5.22 -14.59
CA ILE A 126 -12.76 5.02 -13.90
C ILE A 126 -12.90 3.88 -12.89
N ASP A 127 -12.12 2.80 -13.07
CA ASP A 127 -11.97 1.71 -12.11
C ASP A 127 -10.95 2.11 -11.02
N ALA A 128 -11.44 2.74 -9.97
CA ALA A 128 -10.70 3.12 -8.76
C ALA A 128 -10.93 2.14 -7.60
N THR A 129 -11.41 0.93 -7.87
CA THR A 129 -11.77 -0.07 -6.86
C THR A 129 -10.56 -0.68 -6.13
N GLY A 130 -9.37 -0.56 -6.72
CA GLY A 130 -8.16 -1.28 -6.30
C GLY A 130 -8.23 -2.79 -6.57
N LEU A 131 -9.44 -3.33 -6.66
CA LEU A 131 -9.67 -4.76 -6.95
C LEU A 131 -9.67 -5.09 -8.44
N ARG A 132 -9.68 -4.08 -9.32
CA ARG A 132 -9.80 -4.25 -10.77
C ARG A 132 -11.12 -4.93 -11.16
N VAL A 133 -12.23 -4.34 -10.74
CA VAL A 133 -13.56 -4.94 -10.92
C VAL A 133 -14.04 -4.82 -12.36
N LEU A 134 -13.75 -3.69 -13.02
CA LEU A 134 -14.28 -3.36 -14.34
C LEU A 134 -13.32 -3.66 -15.49
N LEU A 135 -12.04 -3.81 -15.19
CA LEU A 135 -11.03 -4.17 -16.18
C LEU A 135 -10.88 -5.70 -16.32
N PRO A 136 -10.39 -6.21 -17.46
CA PRO A 136 -10.09 -7.62 -17.62
C PRO A 136 -9.16 -8.17 -16.54
N ARG A 137 -9.33 -9.44 -16.15
CA ARG A 137 -8.47 -10.08 -15.15
C ARG A 137 -7.02 -10.18 -15.62
N ILE A 138 -6.10 -10.15 -14.65
CA ILE A 138 -4.68 -10.45 -14.88
C ILE A 138 -4.50 -11.94 -14.61
N GLU A 139 -4.10 -12.71 -15.62
CA GLU A 139 -4.08 -14.18 -15.48
C GLU A 139 -2.71 -14.71 -15.05
N SER A 140 -1.62 -14.17 -15.58
CA SER A 140 -0.30 -14.82 -15.49
C SER A 140 0.64 -14.27 -14.42
N TYR A 141 0.46 -13.04 -13.99
CA TYR A 141 1.43 -12.33 -13.13
C TYR A 141 0.81 -11.81 -11.85
N GLU A 142 -0.43 -12.17 -11.55
CA GLU A 142 -1.11 -11.61 -10.39
C GLU A 142 -0.49 -12.13 -9.10
N LEU A 143 0.09 -11.21 -8.32
CA LEU A 143 0.57 -11.45 -6.98
C LEU A 143 -0.25 -10.62 -6.00
N ARG A 144 -0.96 -11.29 -5.11
CA ARG A 144 -1.70 -10.67 -4.00
C ARG A 144 -1.26 -11.26 -2.68
N ILE A 145 -0.83 -10.39 -1.79
CA ILE A 145 -0.48 -10.78 -0.42
C ILE A 145 -1.67 -10.53 0.50
N PRO A 146 -2.20 -11.57 1.17
CA PRO A 146 -3.22 -11.40 2.18
C PRO A 146 -2.64 -10.66 3.39
N CYS A 147 -3.37 -9.62 3.84
CA CYS A 147 -3.00 -8.81 4.98
C CYS A 147 -4.15 -8.74 5.98
N VAL A 148 -3.80 -8.70 7.26
CA VAL A 148 -4.73 -8.43 8.36
C VAL A 148 -4.15 -7.37 9.28
N GLN A 149 -5.04 -6.64 9.95
CA GLN A 149 -4.65 -5.60 10.89
C GLN A 149 -5.68 -5.46 11.99
N TYR A 150 -5.19 -5.28 13.22
CA TYR A 150 -5.97 -4.81 14.34
C TYR A 150 -5.71 -3.32 14.60
N ARG A 151 -6.73 -2.59 15.00
CA ARG A 151 -6.60 -1.38 15.80
C ARG A 151 -6.52 -1.82 17.25
N VAL A 152 -5.48 -1.37 17.97
CA VAL A 152 -5.13 -1.88 19.30
C VAL A 152 -4.92 -0.71 20.24
N GLU A 153 -5.43 -0.83 21.46
CA GLU A 153 -5.24 0.10 22.56
C GLU A 153 -4.23 -0.46 23.56
N TYR A 154 -3.26 0.35 23.96
CA TYR A 154 -2.23 0.01 24.92
C TYR A 154 -2.25 1.01 26.10
N GLU A 155 -2.25 0.51 27.31
CA GLU A 155 -1.97 1.34 28.50
C GLU A 155 -0.51 1.79 28.49
N LYS A 156 0.38 0.88 28.07
CA LYS A 156 1.81 1.14 27.88
C LYS A 156 2.23 0.57 26.51
N PRO A 157 2.42 1.41 25.50
CA PRO A 157 2.86 0.99 24.18
C PRO A 157 4.16 0.19 24.24
N PRO A 158 4.28 -0.93 23.50
CA PRO A 158 5.50 -1.75 23.48
C PRO A 158 6.67 -1.07 22.76
N PHE A 159 6.37 -0.14 21.88
CA PHE A 159 7.36 0.67 21.13
C PHE A 159 6.93 2.13 21.17
N GLU A 160 7.90 3.02 21.29
CA GLU A 160 7.67 4.47 21.20
C GLU A 160 7.42 4.92 19.76
N ASP A 161 7.91 4.12 18.78
CA ASP A 161 7.94 4.50 17.38
C ASP A 161 7.63 3.29 16.48
N PHE A 162 7.84 3.43 15.19
CA PHE A 162 7.55 2.39 14.20
C PHE A 162 8.36 1.12 14.43
N TYR A 163 7.69 -0.02 14.27
CA TYR A 163 8.33 -1.33 14.33
C TYR A 163 7.84 -2.21 13.18
N VAL A 164 8.80 -2.93 12.58
CA VAL A 164 8.56 -3.91 11.52
C VAL A 164 9.34 -5.17 11.84
N LYS A 165 8.72 -6.33 11.65
CA LYS A 165 9.38 -7.63 11.70
C LYS A 165 9.24 -8.33 10.36
N ILE A 166 10.36 -8.58 9.70
CA ILE A 166 10.40 -9.37 8.47
C ILE A 166 10.11 -10.83 8.82
N LEU A 167 9.18 -11.45 8.12
CA LEU A 167 8.80 -12.84 8.33
C LEU A 167 9.81 -13.81 7.68
N ASP A 168 9.82 -15.05 8.15
CA ASP A 168 10.73 -16.07 7.68
C ASP A 168 10.61 -16.27 6.16
N GLY A 169 11.76 -16.38 5.50
CA GLY A 169 11.83 -16.49 4.04
C GLY A 169 11.50 -15.20 3.30
N MET A 170 11.47 -14.06 4.00
CA MET A 170 11.15 -12.74 3.44
C MET A 170 9.77 -12.69 2.76
N SER A 171 8.87 -13.60 3.12
CA SER A 171 7.54 -13.76 2.50
C SER A 171 6.54 -12.65 2.83
N GLY A 172 6.93 -11.72 3.67
CA GLY A 172 6.13 -10.61 4.14
C GLY A 172 6.68 -9.99 5.41
N TYR A 173 5.88 -9.19 6.06
CA TYR A 173 6.27 -8.56 7.32
C TYR A 173 5.08 -8.28 8.24
N LEU A 174 5.36 -8.19 9.53
CA LEU A 174 4.48 -7.66 10.57
C LEU A 174 4.85 -6.20 10.81
N TRP A 175 3.87 -5.38 11.10
CA TRP A 175 4.05 -3.97 11.45
C TRP A 175 3.34 -3.60 12.76
N TYR A 176 3.94 -2.67 13.49
CA TYR A 176 3.33 -1.87 14.54
C TYR A 176 3.52 -0.41 14.17
N PHE A 177 2.43 0.28 13.91
CA PHE A 177 2.42 1.69 13.52
C PHE A 177 1.63 2.46 14.58
N PRO A 178 2.31 3.27 15.41
CA PRO A 178 1.66 4.06 16.44
C PRO A 178 0.72 5.09 15.81
N LEU A 179 -0.38 5.33 16.47
CA LEU A 179 -1.31 6.42 16.24
C LEU A 179 -1.24 7.35 17.46
N GLU A 180 -2.29 8.11 17.74
CA GLU A 180 -2.40 8.94 18.93
C GLU A 180 -2.92 8.17 20.15
N ASP A 181 -2.74 8.70 21.36
CA ASP A 181 -3.38 8.24 22.61
C ASP A 181 -3.21 6.76 22.96
N GLY A 182 -2.02 6.20 22.73
CA GLY A 182 -1.74 4.80 23.03
C GLY A 182 -2.43 3.80 22.07
N ILE A 183 -3.01 4.30 20.99
CA ILE A 183 -3.55 3.48 19.90
C ILE A 183 -2.46 3.14 18.90
N ALA A 184 -2.51 1.93 18.35
CA ALA A 184 -1.65 1.53 17.23
C ALA A 184 -2.40 0.65 16.23
N HIS A 185 -1.90 0.63 15.01
CA HIS A 185 -2.21 -0.40 14.03
C HIS A 185 -1.17 -1.51 14.10
N VAL A 186 -1.61 -2.72 14.41
CA VAL A 186 -0.78 -3.94 14.42
C VAL A 186 -1.32 -4.89 13.38
N GLY A 187 -0.50 -5.24 12.41
CA GLY A 187 -0.91 -6.12 11.34
C GLY A 187 0.23 -6.89 10.71
N ALA A 188 -0.09 -7.76 9.80
CA ALA A 188 0.88 -8.49 9.00
C ALA A 188 0.33 -8.79 7.60
N GLY A 189 1.24 -8.84 6.64
CA GLY A 189 1.02 -9.40 5.33
C GLY A 189 2.00 -10.55 5.09
N ASP A 190 1.55 -11.65 4.50
CA ASP A 190 2.40 -12.79 4.23
C ASP A 190 1.89 -13.61 3.03
N LEU A 191 2.77 -13.86 2.07
CA LEU A 191 2.47 -14.66 0.89
C LEU A 191 2.07 -16.10 1.26
N HIS A 192 2.74 -16.68 2.27
CA HIS A 192 2.48 -18.05 2.74
C HIS A 192 1.33 -18.13 3.75
N ARG A 193 0.54 -17.04 3.90
CA ARG A 193 -0.64 -16.96 4.77
C ARG A 193 -0.36 -17.13 6.26
N GLY A 194 0.88 -16.93 6.70
CA GLY A 194 1.27 -16.93 8.11
C GLY A 194 0.95 -15.63 8.87
N HIS A 195 0.35 -14.63 8.19
CA HIS A 195 0.07 -13.31 8.73
C HIS A 195 -0.76 -13.33 10.02
N MET A 196 -1.77 -14.21 10.15
CA MET A 196 -2.54 -14.33 11.40
C MET A 196 -1.67 -14.84 12.56
N LYS A 197 -0.87 -15.90 12.30
CA LYS A 197 0.06 -16.45 13.31
C LYS A 197 1.10 -15.42 13.75
N ALA A 198 1.61 -14.60 12.80
CA ALA A 198 2.55 -13.54 13.13
C ALA A 198 1.93 -12.49 14.07
N VAL A 199 0.70 -12.06 13.78
CA VAL A 199 -0.03 -11.09 14.62
C VAL A 199 -0.38 -11.68 15.98
N GLU A 200 -0.81 -12.95 16.06
CA GLU A 200 -1.09 -13.63 17.33
C GLU A 200 0.16 -13.72 18.19
N GLY A 201 1.31 -14.14 17.62
CA GLY A 201 2.59 -14.18 18.34
C GLY A 201 3.06 -12.80 18.82
N PHE A 202 2.72 -11.73 18.09
CA PHE A 202 2.96 -10.38 18.56
C PHE A 202 2.14 -10.06 19.82
N PHE A 203 0.85 -10.40 19.82
CA PHE A 203 0.00 -10.16 20.99
C PHE A 203 0.35 -11.04 22.20
N GLU A 204 0.82 -12.27 21.98
CA GLU A 204 1.34 -13.11 23.06
C GLU A 204 2.54 -12.48 23.75
N ARG A 205 3.38 -11.78 23.00
CA ARG A 205 4.60 -11.11 23.51
C ARG A 205 4.34 -9.75 24.13
N TYR A 206 3.48 -8.95 23.52
CA TYR A 206 3.34 -7.53 23.84
C TYR A 206 1.96 -7.14 24.39
N GLY A 207 1.00 -8.04 24.37
CA GLY A 207 -0.36 -7.75 24.82
C GLY A 207 -1.10 -6.76 23.94
N GLY A 208 -1.97 -5.96 24.57
CA GLY A 208 -2.81 -4.93 23.92
C GLY A 208 -4.28 -5.34 23.82
N LYS A 209 -5.16 -4.34 23.91
CA LYS A 209 -6.61 -4.54 23.81
C LYS A 209 -7.04 -4.39 22.35
N LYS A 210 -7.36 -5.52 21.72
CA LYS A 210 -7.83 -5.58 20.34
C LYS A 210 -9.19 -4.90 20.22
N GLN A 211 -9.31 -3.88 19.36
CA GLN A 211 -10.57 -3.15 19.13
C GLN A 211 -11.26 -3.64 17.86
N LYS A 212 -10.58 -3.63 16.73
CA LYS A 212 -11.16 -3.89 15.41
C LYS A 212 -10.19 -4.66 14.53
N LEU A 213 -10.67 -5.75 13.94
CA LEU A 213 -9.95 -6.49 12.89
C LEU A 213 -10.45 -6.07 11.52
N VAL A 214 -9.51 -5.79 10.63
CA VAL A 214 -9.74 -5.59 9.22
C VAL A 214 -8.76 -6.42 8.40
N GLY A 215 -9.14 -6.80 7.19
CA GLY A 215 -8.26 -7.56 6.31
C GLY A 215 -8.52 -7.25 4.84
N ARG A 216 -7.46 -7.28 4.05
CA ARG A 216 -7.50 -7.09 2.62
C ARG A 216 -6.26 -7.73 2.00
N ALA A 217 -6.40 -8.31 0.81
CA ALA A 217 -5.24 -8.63 0.00
C ALA A 217 -4.74 -7.39 -0.74
N VAL A 218 -3.41 -7.23 -0.81
CA VAL A 218 -2.72 -6.12 -1.50
C VAL A 218 -2.10 -6.68 -2.78
N ARG A 219 -2.33 -6.02 -3.91
CA ARG A 219 -1.72 -6.38 -5.20
C ARG A 219 -0.31 -5.83 -5.27
N LEU A 220 0.68 -6.69 -5.49
CA LEU A 220 2.08 -6.31 -5.70
C LEU A 220 2.54 -6.48 -7.16
N CYS A 221 1.67 -6.98 -8.04
CA CYS A 221 1.92 -7.06 -9.47
C CYS A 221 2.11 -5.63 -10.04
N PRO A 222 3.26 -5.31 -10.68
CA PRO A 222 3.54 -3.96 -11.17
C PRO A 222 2.74 -3.60 -12.42
N PRO A 223 2.65 -2.31 -12.78
CA PRO A 223 1.84 -1.85 -13.91
C PRO A 223 2.14 -2.55 -15.23
N LYS A 224 3.41 -2.87 -15.51
CA LYS A 224 3.78 -3.59 -16.73
C LYS A 224 2.97 -4.87 -16.94
N TYR A 225 2.73 -5.62 -15.87
CA TYR A 225 2.00 -6.89 -15.90
C TYR A 225 0.50 -6.73 -15.61
N CYS A 226 0.05 -5.51 -15.30
CA CYS A 226 -1.35 -5.18 -15.06
C CYS A 226 -2.06 -4.56 -16.28
N GLN A 227 -1.51 -4.71 -17.47
CA GLN A 227 -2.20 -4.26 -18.69
C GLN A 227 -3.35 -5.21 -19.08
N PRO A 228 -4.34 -4.72 -19.83
CA PRO A 228 -4.53 -3.36 -20.30
C PRO A 228 -5.00 -2.41 -19.19
N PHE A 229 -4.63 -1.10 -19.27
CA PHE A 229 -5.15 -0.08 -18.34
C PHE A 229 -6.49 0.47 -18.78
N GLN A 230 -6.87 0.20 -20.02
CA GLN A 230 -8.13 0.62 -20.61
C GLN A 230 -8.81 -0.55 -21.32
N SER A 231 -10.13 -0.60 -21.23
CA SER A 231 -10.98 -1.53 -21.97
C SER A 231 -12.29 -0.82 -22.30
N GLY A 232 -12.58 -0.57 -23.58
CA GLY A 232 -13.71 0.25 -23.99
C GLY A 232 -13.68 1.65 -23.34
N LYS A 233 -14.76 2.02 -22.65
CA LYS A 233 -14.86 3.28 -21.90
C LYS A 233 -14.23 3.22 -20.49
N VAL A 234 -13.75 2.07 -20.06
CA VAL A 234 -13.19 1.87 -18.72
C VAL A 234 -11.69 2.12 -18.69
N VAL A 235 -11.21 2.96 -17.77
CA VAL A 235 -9.78 3.16 -17.47
C VAL A 235 -9.51 2.83 -16.00
N GLY A 236 -8.41 2.14 -15.72
CA GLY A 236 -7.99 1.81 -14.36
C GLY A 236 -7.03 2.84 -13.78
N VAL A 237 -7.00 2.93 -12.44
CA VAL A 237 -6.12 3.80 -11.69
C VAL A 237 -5.67 3.18 -10.37
N GLY A 238 -4.46 3.50 -9.94
CA GLY A 238 -3.96 3.05 -8.65
C GLY A 238 -3.72 1.54 -8.58
N GLU A 239 -4.10 0.92 -7.47
CA GLU A 239 -3.88 -0.53 -7.26
C GLU A 239 -4.61 -1.40 -8.29
N SER A 240 -5.68 -0.93 -8.95
CA SER A 240 -6.35 -1.68 -10.03
C SER A 240 -5.43 -1.96 -11.23
N ILE A 241 -4.41 -1.13 -11.41
CA ILE A 241 -3.37 -1.25 -12.45
C ILE A 241 -1.96 -1.44 -11.88
N GLY A 242 -1.83 -1.83 -10.60
CA GLY A 242 -0.58 -2.30 -10.02
C GLY A 242 0.37 -1.22 -9.51
N THR A 243 -0.12 -0.05 -9.10
CA THR A 243 0.76 1.04 -8.61
C THR A 243 1.13 0.93 -7.12
N VAL A 244 1.05 -0.23 -6.51
CA VAL A 244 1.60 -0.46 -5.17
C VAL A 244 3.08 -0.79 -5.28
N PHE A 245 3.93 -0.10 -4.51
CA PHE A 245 5.36 -0.38 -4.49
C PHE A 245 5.62 -1.78 -3.89
N PRO A 246 6.14 -2.73 -4.66
CA PRO A 246 6.11 -4.14 -4.26
C PRO A 246 6.94 -4.46 -3.01
N LEU A 247 8.04 -3.73 -2.80
CA LEU A 247 8.96 -4.01 -1.68
C LEU A 247 8.37 -3.64 -0.32
N LEU A 248 7.66 -2.51 -0.24
CA LEU A 248 7.11 -1.97 1.02
C LEU A 248 5.60 -2.16 1.15
N GLY A 249 4.91 -2.58 0.10
CA GLY A 249 3.44 -2.57 0.07
C GLY A 249 2.85 -1.15 0.13
N GLU A 250 3.63 -0.11 -0.17
CA GLU A 250 3.19 1.27 -0.18
C GLU A 250 2.30 1.56 -1.37
N GLY A 251 1.07 1.99 -1.12
CA GLY A 251 0.11 2.26 -2.17
C GLY A 251 -0.51 3.66 -2.14
N ILE A 252 -0.31 4.45 -1.07
CA ILE A 252 -1.00 5.74 -0.90
C ILE A 252 -0.46 6.77 -1.89
N ILE A 253 0.82 7.12 -1.77
CA ILE A 253 1.46 8.10 -2.67
C ILE A 253 1.49 7.61 -4.12
N PRO A 254 1.89 6.35 -4.43
CA PRO A 254 1.85 5.87 -5.82
C PRO A 254 0.46 5.95 -6.46
N THR A 255 -0.60 5.68 -5.67
CA THR A 255 -1.98 5.81 -6.17
C THR A 255 -2.34 7.26 -6.47
N LEU A 256 -1.96 8.22 -5.62
CA LEU A 256 -2.18 9.64 -5.85
C LEU A 256 -1.40 10.15 -7.07
N GLU A 257 -0.14 9.75 -7.21
CA GLU A 257 0.68 10.06 -8.38
C GLU A 257 0.10 9.48 -9.68
N CYS A 258 -0.41 8.26 -9.63
CA CYS A 258 -1.10 7.64 -10.77
C CYS A 258 -2.39 8.38 -11.11
N SER A 259 -3.16 8.80 -10.10
CA SER A 259 -4.38 9.58 -10.28
C SER A 259 -4.10 10.96 -10.89
N GLU A 260 -3.03 11.62 -10.47
CA GLU A 260 -2.56 12.89 -11.05
C GLU A 260 -2.18 12.73 -12.53
N LEU A 261 -1.51 11.62 -12.90
CA LEU A 261 -1.23 11.30 -14.30
C LEU A 261 -2.52 11.13 -15.12
N LEU A 262 -3.53 10.47 -14.55
CA LEU A 262 -4.83 10.34 -15.25
C LEU A 262 -5.50 11.70 -15.45
N VAL A 263 -5.50 12.59 -14.46
CA VAL A 263 -6.06 13.95 -14.59
C VAL A 263 -5.34 14.73 -15.69
N ARG A 264 -4.00 14.65 -15.76
CA ARG A 264 -3.20 15.37 -16.74
C ARG A 264 -3.38 14.88 -18.17
N HIS A 265 -3.70 13.60 -18.34
CA HIS A 265 -3.79 12.94 -19.66
C HIS A 265 -5.18 12.35 -19.90
N LEU A 266 -6.23 13.01 -19.37
CA LEU A 266 -7.59 12.51 -19.45
C LEU A 266 -8.09 12.40 -20.90
N ASP A 267 -7.60 13.29 -21.79
CA ASP A 267 -7.93 13.34 -23.21
C ASP A 267 -7.01 12.46 -24.09
N ASP A 268 -5.91 11.91 -23.51
CA ASP A 268 -4.95 11.02 -24.19
C ASP A 268 -4.59 9.83 -23.30
N LEU A 269 -5.43 8.80 -23.28
CA LEU A 269 -5.22 7.62 -22.44
C LEU A 269 -4.03 6.76 -22.87
N ASP A 270 -3.54 6.89 -24.11
CA ASP A 270 -2.30 6.25 -24.54
C ASP A 270 -1.09 6.94 -23.91
N GLU A 271 -1.10 8.27 -23.80
CA GLU A 271 -0.07 9.01 -23.06
C GLU A 271 -0.15 8.69 -21.57
N TYR A 272 -1.34 8.66 -20.98
CA TYR A 272 -1.52 8.20 -19.60
C TYR A 272 -0.83 6.85 -19.38
N ARG A 273 -1.10 5.86 -20.23
CA ARG A 273 -0.47 4.53 -20.15
C ARG A 273 1.05 4.60 -20.22
N ARG A 274 1.60 5.39 -21.16
CA ARG A 274 3.05 5.56 -21.32
C ARG A 274 3.69 6.18 -20.08
N GLN A 275 3.07 7.21 -19.52
CA GLN A 275 3.57 7.90 -18.32
C GLN A 275 3.49 7.01 -17.07
N VAL A 276 2.44 6.22 -16.89
CA VAL A 276 2.34 5.23 -15.83
C VAL A 276 3.46 4.19 -15.94
N LEU A 277 3.66 3.59 -17.12
CA LEU A 277 4.71 2.59 -17.32
C LEU A 277 6.11 3.17 -17.08
N LYS A 278 6.37 4.41 -17.50
CA LYS A 278 7.62 5.12 -17.26
C LYS A 278 7.85 5.41 -15.78
N LYS A 279 6.84 5.97 -15.09
CA LYS A 279 6.95 6.39 -13.69
C LYS A 279 7.18 5.21 -12.75
N PHE A 280 6.51 4.10 -12.98
CA PHE A 280 6.56 2.92 -12.13
C PHE A 280 7.45 1.80 -12.69
N ALA A 281 8.37 2.10 -13.61
CA ALA A 281 9.23 1.11 -14.27
C ALA A 281 10.05 0.29 -13.26
N PHE A 282 10.54 0.91 -12.19
CA PHE A 282 11.33 0.25 -11.16
C PHE A 282 10.54 -0.81 -10.36
N TYR A 283 9.22 -0.73 -10.35
CA TYR A 283 8.37 -1.73 -9.67
C TYR A 283 8.51 -3.12 -10.29
N GLU A 284 8.84 -3.19 -11.58
CA GLU A 284 9.18 -4.44 -12.25
C GLU A 284 10.44 -5.07 -11.64
N THR A 285 11.52 -4.28 -11.47
CA THR A 285 12.75 -4.75 -10.82
C THR A 285 12.50 -5.28 -9.41
N CYS A 286 11.66 -4.58 -8.62
CA CYS A 286 11.27 -5.05 -7.30
C CYS A 286 10.46 -6.36 -7.35
N TYR A 287 9.54 -6.48 -8.30
CA TYR A 287 8.75 -7.69 -8.48
C TYR A 287 9.62 -8.87 -8.90
N ASP A 288 10.53 -8.66 -9.86
CA ASP A 288 11.46 -9.69 -10.34
C ASP A 288 12.47 -10.12 -9.25
N PHE A 289 12.80 -9.23 -8.31
CA PHE A 289 13.55 -9.57 -7.10
C PHE A 289 12.73 -10.43 -6.14
N LEU A 290 11.47 -10.04 -5.87
CA LEU A 290 10.62 -10.71 -4.87
C LEU A 290 10.13 -12.10 -5.33
N MET A 291 9.80 -12.27 -6.61
CA MET A 291 9.18 -13.51 -7.09
C MET A 291 10.08 -14.76 -6.93
N PRO A 292 11.37 -14.74 -7.32
CA PRO A 292 12.27 -15.86 -7.05
C PRO A 292 12.52 -16.09 -5.55
N VAL A 293 12.60 -15.00 -4.74
CA VAL A 293 12.72 -15.13 -3.27
C VAL A 293 11.51 -15.87 -2.71
N PHE A 294 10.30 -15.51 -3.13
CA PHE A 294 9.06 -16.16 -2.69
C PHE A 294 8.95 -17.62 -3.12
N ARG A 295 9.57 -18.00 -4.25
CA ARG A 295 9.59 -19.37 -4.76
C ARG A 295 10.77 -20.19 -4.23
N GLY A 296 11.76 -19.55 -3.59
CA GLY A 296 13.01 -20.18 -3.16
C GLY A 296 13.90 -20.62 -4.34
N GLU A 297 13.76 -19.96 -5.49
CA GLU A 297 14.40 -20.36 -6.77
C GLU A 297 15.57 -19.47 -7.17
N MET A 298 15.94 -18.46 -6.37
CA MET A 298 16.91 -17.44 -6.76
C MET A 298 18.36 -17.94 -6.67
N SER A 299 19.13 -17.75 -7.72
CA SER A 299 20.59 -18.00 -7.71
C SER A 299 21.35 -16.90 -6.96
N MET A 300 22.54 -17.22 -6.43
CA MET A 300 23.37 -16.26 -5.69
C MET A 300 23.82 -15.07 -6.56
N SER A 301 24.05 -15.28 -7.86
CA SER A 301 24.46 -14.23 -8.80
C SER A 301 23.31 -13.28 -9.14
N GLU A 302 22.11 -13.82 -9.37
CA GLU A 302 20.91 -13.02 -9.61
C GLU A 302 20.50 -12.25 -8.37
N GLN A 303 20.64 -12.83 -7.18
CA GLN A 303 20.43 -12.16 -5.92
C GLN A 303 21.34 -10.93 -5.75
N ALA A 304 22.63 -11.06 -6.07
CA ALA A 304 23.58 -9.96 -5.90
C ALA A 304 23.22 -8.75 -6.78
N SER A 305 22.90 -8.98 -8.06
CA SER A 305 22.58 -7.91 -9.00
C SER A 305 21.26 -7.19 -8.64
N LEU A 306 20.17 -7.96 -8.42
CA LEU A 306 18.87 -7.40 -8.09
C LEU A 306 18.86 -6.75 -6.70
N SER A 307 19.55 -7.35 -5.72
CA SER A 307 19.69 -6.77 -4.38
C SER A 307 20.44 -5.43 -4.44
N ALA A 308 21.51 -5.33 -5.25
CA ALA A 308 22.24 -4.08 -5.43
C ALA A 308 21.36 -2.99 -6.06
N ALA A 309 20.56 -3.32 -7.08
CA ALA A 309 19.64 -2.38 -7.71
C ALA A 309 18.55 -1.89 -6.73
N VAL A 310 17.96 -2.82 -5.97
CA VAL A 310 16.94 -2.48 -4.95
C VAL A 310 17.56 -1.64 -3.84
N PHE A 311 18.74 -1.98 -3.34
CA PHE A 311 19.44 -1.21 -2.32
C PHE A 311 19.79 0.20 -2.81
N SER A 312 20.34 0.35 -4.03
CA SER A 312 20.66 1.64 -4.64
C SER A 312 19.41 2.52 -4.73
N HIS A 313 18.31 1.96 -5.23
CA HIS A 313 17.04 2.68 -5.31
C HIS A 313 16.53 3.14 -3.94
N MET A 314 16.53 2.27 -2.94
CA MET A 314 16.10 2.62 -1.59
C MET A 314 17.01 3.69 -0.98
N TRP A 315 18.33 3.60 -1.21
CA TRP A 315 19.30 4.59 -0.76
C TRP A 315 19.08 5.96 -1.40
N GLU A 316 18.85 6.01 -2.70
CA GLU A 316 18.61 7.26 -3.43
C GLU A 316 17.24 7.89 -3.12
N ASN A 317 16.28 7.07 -2.68
CA ASN A 317 14.89 7.48 -2.45
C ASN A 317 14.47 7.43 -0.96
N GLN A 318 15.42 7.54 -0.02
CA GLN A 318 15.13 7.48 1.43
C GLN A 318 14.04 8.45 1.86
N ALA A 319 14.12 9.72 1.42
CA ALA A 319 13.11 10.73 1.71
C ALA A 319 11.74 10.38 1.11
N ARG A 320 11.72 9.79 -0.09
CA ARG A 320 10.47 9.37 -0.76
C ARG A 320 9.78 8.24 -0.01
N HIS A 321 10.54 7.30 0.54
CA HIS A 321 10.02 6.18 1.31
C HIS A 321 9.96 6.43 2.82
N GLY A 322 10.52 7.54 3.27
CA GLY A 322 10.51 7.96 4.67
C GLY A 322 11.41 7.12 5.58
N VAL A 323 12.28 6.26 5.03
CA VAL A 323 13.09 5.28 5.79
C VAL A 323 14.57 5.49 5.49
N GLY A 324 15.36 5.72 6.55
CA GLY A 324 16.82 5.79 6.46
C GLY A 324 17.44 4.42 6.26
N MET A 325 18.41 4.34 5.34
CA MET A 325 19.12 3.11 5.03
C MET A 325 20.38 2.88 5.86
N THR A 326 20.78 3.89 6.64
CA THR A 326 21.94 3.78 7.56
C THR A 326 21.46 3.38 8.94
N PRO A 327 21.89 2.21 9.49
CA PRO A 327 21.58 1.84 10.85
C PRO A 327 22.17 2.83 11.86
N THR A 328 21.38 3.28 12.82
CA THR A 328 21.85 4.06 13.97
C THR A 328 22.29 3.15 15.12
N SER A 329 21.70 1.94 15.20
CA SER A 329 22.14 0.87 16.07
C SER A 329 21.75 -0.49 15.52
N MET A 330 22.49 -1.52 15.91
CA MET A 330 22.18 -2.91 15.58
C MET A 330 22.47 -3.80 16.78
N SER A 331 21.57 -4.73 17.06
CA SER A 331 21.77 -5.79 18.05
C SER A 331 21.47 -7.15 17.42
N ILE A 332 22.16 -8.18 17.91
CA ILE A 332 22.01 -9.56 17.44
C ILE A 332 21.58 -10.41 18.63
N ASP A 333 20.51 -11.20 18.45
CA ASP A 333 20.17 -12.31 19.32
C ASP A 333 20.81 -13.60 18.79
N PRO A 334 21.92 -14.07 19.41
CA PRO A 334 22.65 -15.24 18.90
C PRO A 334 21.79 -16.52 18.89
N LYS A 335 20.82 -16.63 19.85
CA LYS A 335 19.94 -17.80 19.94
C LYS A 335 18.92 -17.81 18.81
N ALA A 336 18.31 -16.66 18.51
CA ALA A 336 17.38 -16.52 17.38
C ALA A 336 18.10 -16.74 16.04
N LEU A 337 19.31 -16.19 15.87
CA LEU A 337 20.13 -16.38 14.68
C LEU A 337 20.49 -17.87 14.47
N PHE A 338 20.89 -18.57 15.53
CA PHE A 338 21.20 -20.00 15.48
C PHE A 338 19.97 -20.84 15.11
N GLN A 339 18.81 -20.56 15.70
CA GLN A 339 17.56 -21.26 15.39
C GLN A 339 17.17 -21.09 13.93
N GLN A 340 17.36 -19.91 13.38
CA GLN A 340 17.08 -19.63 11.97
C GLN A 340 18.08 -20.33 11.04
N ALA A 341 19.38 -20.32 11.35
CA ALA A 341 20.40 -21.07 10.60
C ALA A 341 20.06 -22.56 10.57
N MET A 342 19.65 -23.14 11.71
CA MET A 342 19.22 -24.54 11.79
C MET A 342 17.96 -24.82 10.98
N SER A 343 17.00 -23.88 10.93
CA SER A 343 15.80 -24.01 10.12
C SER A 343 16.11 -24.02 8.61
N ILE A 344 17.05 -23.17 8.18
CA ILE A 344 17.51 -23.12 6.79
C ILE A 344 18.27 -24.41 6.44
N ALA A 345 19.17 -24.84 7.29
CA ALA A 345 19.93 -26.08 7.09
C ALA A 345 19.02 -27.32 6.92
N ARG A 346 17.94 -27.41 7.71
CA ARG A 346 16.94 -28.48 7.60
C ARG A 346 16.18 -28.47 6.28
N LYS A 347 15.97 -27.30 5.67
CA LYS A 347 15.29 -27.17 4.36
C LYS A 347 16.18 -27.52 3.17
N ILE A 348 17.52 -27.44 3.36
CA ILE A 348 18.50 -27.81 2.31
C ILE A 348 18.79 -29.31 2.33
N THR A 349 18.50 -30.00 3.45
CA THR A 349 18.80 -31.42 3.64
C THR A 349 17.59 -32.35 3.34
N LEU A 350 16.45 -31.79 2.96
CA LEU A 350 15.25 -32.47 2.48
C LEU A 350 15.04 -32.19 0.99
#